data_26a7b87f41c628d74c3e929b1956f7d6
#
_entry.id   26a7b87f41c628d74c3e929b1956f7d6
#
_cell.length_a   1.000
_cell.length_b   1.000
_cell.length_c   1.000
_cell.angle_alpha   90.00
_cell.angle_beta   90.00
_cell.angle_gamma   90.00
#
_symmetry.space_group_name_H-M   'P 1'
#
loop_
_entity.id
_entity.type
_entity.pdbx_description
1 polymer ?
#
loop_
_entity_poly.entity_id
_entity_poly.type
_entity_poly.pdbx_seq_one_letter_code
_entity_poly.pdbx_strand_id
1 'polypeptide(L)'
;MLLQNKKNYLFLIILITGAILRFYNINYDDFWIDETLTFWISDPSIQSKISFSNHRSVEQVPYLFNLIVKIYHSIFFYDSNISRFIPATTSILSILTVAYLARQIEKNNSYLFTAFLISINIYLISYAQELRLYSTLFLFTSINLIFYFKIIEQIKNTRLDLLLFFISSFLTFSIHPFGFIIIFSLITS
;
A
#
# COMPACT_ATOMS: atom_id res chain seq x y z
N MET A 1 -31.97 -0.13 9.82
CA MET A 1 -30.93 0.00 10.86
C MET A 1 -30.24 -1.35 11.17
N LEU A 2 -30.97 -2.43 11.51
CA LEU A 2 -30.39 -3.75 11.86
C LEU A 2 -29.57 -4.40 10.75
N LEU A 3 -29.99 -4.31 9.48
CA LEU A 3 -29.27 -4.87 8.32
C LEU A 3 -27.95 -4.11 8.05
N GLN A 4 -27.92 -2.82 8.27
CA GLN A 4 -26.69 -2.00 8.13
C GLN A 4 -25.67 -2.40 9.21
N ASN A 5 -26.11 -2.60 10.44
CA ASN A 5 -25.22 -3.05 11.51
C ASN A 5 -24.61 -4.44 11.21
N LYS A 6 -25.40 -5.38 10.68
CA LYS A 6 -24.88 -6.71 10.32
C LYS A 6 -23.78 -6.64 9.24
N LYS A 7 -23.95 -5.76 8.24
CA LYS A 7 -22.92 -5.56 7.20
C LYS A 7 -21.62 -4.95 7.76
N ASN A 8 -21.74 -4.00 8.67
CA ASN A 8 -20.58 -3.40 9.33
C ASN A 8 -19.83 -4.43 10.17
N TYR A 9 -20.53 -5.30 10.92
CA TYR A 9 -19.90 -6.39 11.66
C TYR A 9 -19.21 -7.40 10.71
N LEU A 10 -19.84 -7.76 9.62
CA LEU A 10 -19.22 -8.66 8.64
C LEU A 10 -17.96 -8.05 8.03
N PHE A 11 -18.01 -6.77 7.65
CA PHE A 11 -16.83 -6.05 7.15
C PHE A 11 -15.70 -6.01 8.18
N LEU A 12 -16.02 -5.76 9.44
CA LEU A 12 -15.04 -5.77 10.54
C LEU A 12 -14.40 -7.15 10.72
N ILE A 13 -15.18 -8.23 10.65
CA ILE A 13 -14.68 -9.62 10.72
C ILE A 13 -13.71 -9.88 9.56
N ILE A 14 -14.07 -9.49 8.33
CA ILE A 14 -13.21 -9.64 7.15
C ILE A 14 -11.89 -8.88 7.36
N LEU A 15 -11.95 -7.65 7.85
CA LEU A 15 -10.76 -6.82 8.09
C LEU A 15 -9.86 -7.43 9.17
N ILE A 16 -10.43 -7.89 10.28
CA ILE A 16 -9.68 -8.57 11.35
C ILE A 16 -9.03 -9.86 10.83
N THR A 17 -9.77 -10.68 10.06
CA THR A 17 -9.21 -11.88 9.44
C THR A 17 -8.05 -11.53 8.51
N GLY A 18 -8.22 -10.52 7.67
CA GLY A 18 -7.15 -10.03 6.78
C GLY A 18 -5.93 -9.52 7.55
N ALA A 19 -6.13 -8.87 8.70
CA ALA A 19 -5.05 -8.42 9.57
C ALA A 19 -4.31 -9.62 10.22
N ILE A 20 -5.06 -10.55 10.79
CA ILE A 20 -4.47 -11.78 11.40
C ILE A 20 -3.61 -12.52 10.38
N LEU A 21 -4.11 -12.74 9.15
CA LEU A 21 -3.37 -13.45 8.11
C LEU A 21 -2.05 -12.75 7.72
N ARG A 22 -1.99 -11.41 7.78
CA ARG A 22 -0.81 -10.62 7.43
C ARG A 22 0.23 -10.55 8.55
N PHE A 23 -0.22 -10.62 9.79
CA PHE A 23 0.67 -10.60 10.95
C PHE A 23 1.03 -12.00 11.46
N TYR A 24 0.30 -13.04 11.03
CA TYR A 24 0.57 -14.41 11.46
C TYR A 24 1.95 -14.84 10.95
N ASN A 25 2.85 -15.20 11.88
CA ASN A 25 4.23 -15.62 11.59
C ASN A 25 5.03 -14.65 10.69
N ILE A 26 4.81 -13.36 10.80
CA ILE A 26 5.44 -12.34 9.95
C ILE A 26 6.98 -12.38 9.93
N ASN A 27 7.60 -12.94 10.99
CA ASN A 27 9.04 -13.08 11.13
C ASN A 27 9.48 -14.57 11.09
N TYR A 28 8.71 -15.44 10.42
CA TYR A 28 9.03 -16.87 10.35
C TYR A 28 10.34 -17.11 9.59
N ASP A 29 10.51 -16.45 8.46
CA ASP A 29 11.69 -16.54 7.63
C ASP A 29 12.64 -15.36 7.83
N ASP A 30 13.95 -15.60 7.72
CA ASP A 30 14.95 -14.56 7.65
C ASP A 30 14.76 -13.65 6.43
N PHE A 31 15.36 -12.46 6.46
CA PHE A 31 15.34 -11.58 5.30
C PHE A 31 16.11 -12.22 4.12
N TRP A 32 15.45 -12.30 2.98
CA TRP A 32 16.12 -12.59 1.74
C TRP A 32 16.87 -11.37 1.19
N ILE A 33 17.66 -11.54 0.12
CA ILE A 33 18.63 -10.53 -0.34
C ILE A 33 18.00 -9.14 -0.51
N ASP A 34 16.84 -9.05 -1.17
CA ASP A 34 16.20 -7.76 -1.45
C ASP A 34 15.61 -7.09 -0.19
N GLU A 35 15.13 -7.86 0.78
CA GLU A 35 14.70 -7.33 2.07
C GLU A 35 15.89 -6.82 2.88
N THR A 36 16.98 -7.58 2.89
CA THR A 36 18.24 -7.20 3.55
C THR A 36 18.77 -5.89 2.98
N LEU A 37 18.70 -5.72 1.66
CA LEU A 37 19.11 -4.50 0.99
C LEU A 37 18.20 -3.32 1.38
N THR A 38 16.87 -3.52 1.37
CA THR A 38 15.89 -2.52 1.79
C THR A 38 16.11 -2.11 3.25
N PHE A 39 16.33 -3.10 4.13
CA PHE A 39 16.60 -2.86 5.55
C PHE A 39 17.89 -2.02 5.74
N TRP A 40 18.98 -2.44 5.10
CA TRP A 40 20.27 -1.74 5.18
C TRP A 40 20.20 -0.30 4.64
N ILE A 41 19.60 -0.06 3.48
CA ILE A 41 19.41 1.28 2.90
C ILE A 41 18.60 2.18 3.84
N SER A 42 17.68 1.60 4.59
CA SER A 42 16.76 2.31 5.49
C SER A 42 17.33 2.50 6.90
N ASP A 43 18.62 2.23 7.12
CA ASP A 43 19.28 2.49 8.38
C ASP A 43 19.31 4.01 8.67
N PRO A 44 18.75 4.46 9.81
CA PRO A 44 18.75 5.88 10.17
C PRO A 44 20.15 6.44 10.42
N SER A 45 21.11 5.60 10.82
CA SER A 45 22.49 6.01 11.12
C SER A 45 23.30 6.37 9.87
N ILE A 46 22.91 5.84 8.70
CA ILE A 46 23.58 6.11 7.43
C ILE A 46 23.27 7.54 6.99
N GLN A 47 24.30 8.36 6.84
CA GLN A 47 24.17 9.74 6.39
C GLN A 47 23.52 9.81 5.01
N SER A 48 22.51 10.67 4.87
CA SER A 48 21.67 10.78 3.66
C SER A 48 22.47 11.00 2.36
N LYS A 49 23.61 11.69 2.42
CA LYS A 49 24.49 11.95 1.27
C LYS A 49 25.18 10.69 0.74
N ILE A 50 25.58 9.78 1.63
CA ILE A 50 26.20 8.50 1.23
C ILE A 50 25.13 7.54 0.73
N SER A 51 23.99 7.49 1.41
CA SER A 51 22.86 6.65 1.05
C SER A 51 22.36 6.95 -0.37
N PHE A 52 22.03 8.21 -0.69
CA PHE A 52 21.45 8.57 -1.99
C PHE A 52 22.38 8.39 -3.18
N SER A 53 23.67 8.65 -3.05
CA SER A 53 24.62 8.52 -4.17
C SER A 53 25.02 7.07 -4.46
N ASN A 54 25.22 6.26 -3.41
CA ASN A 54 25.77 4.91 -3.56
C ASN A 54 24.66 3.86 -3.80
N HIS A 55 23.45 4.05 -3.27
CA HIS A 55 22.37 3.07 -3.42
C HIS A 55 21.57 3.24 -4.72
N ARG A 56 21.61 4.42 -5.33
CA ARG A 56 20.96 4.64 -6.62
C ARG A 56 21.50 3.75 -7.74
N SER A 57 22.73 3.26 -7.60
CA SER A 57 23.34 2.31 -8.53
C SER A 57 22.97 0.85 -8.24
N VAL A 58 22.51 0.54 -7.02
CA VAL A 58 22.18 -0.81 -6.56
C VAL A 58 20.66 -1.06 -6.66
N GLU A 59 19.82 -0.13 -6.20
CA GLU A 59 18.37 -0.17 -6.43
C GLU A 59 17.98 0.85 -7.50
N GLN A 60 17.62 0.37 -8.67
CA GLN A 60 17.15 1.20 -9.79
C GLN A 60 15.69 1.67 -9.63
N VAL A 61 15.16 1.69 -8.41
CA VAL A 61 13.78 2.08 -8.09
C VAL A 61 13.72 3.40 -7.34
N PRO A 62 12.64 4.19 -7.48
CA PRO A 62 12.43 5.40 -6.68
C PRO A 62 12.41 5.13 -5.19
N TYR A 63 12.97 6.06 -4.40
CA TYR A 63 13.31 5.87 -2.99
C TYR A 63 12.18 6.09 -1.99
N LEU A 64 10.95 6.36 -2.40
CA LEU A 64 9.90 6.72 -1.46
C LEU A 64 9.62 5.62 -0.43
N PHE A 65 9.63 4.35 -0.86
CA PHE A 65 9.41 3.24 0.08
C PHE A 65 10.54 3.16 1.11
N ASN A 66 11.81 3.22 0.67
CA ASN A 66 12.95 3.19 1.57
C ASN A 66 12.96 4.39 2.54
N LEU A 67 12.49 5.56 2.08
CA LEU A 67 12.33 6.73 2.94
C LEU A 67 11.24 6.50 4.01
N ILE A 68 10.11 5.89 3.66
CA ILE A 68 9.06 5.53 4.61
C ILE A 68 9.61 4.58 5.67
N VAL A 69 10.33 3.53 5.25
CA VAL A 69 10.96 2.56 6.17
C VAL A 69 11.99 3.25 7.05
N LYS A 70 12.82 4.14 6.50
CA LYS A 70 13.82 4.91 7.26
C LYS A 70 13.17 5.80 8.32
N ILE A 71 12.10 6.51 7.99
CA ILE A 71 11.35 7.33 8.94
C ILE A 71 10.76 6.44 10.05
N TYR A 72 10.20 5.29 9.69
CA TYR A 72 9.67 4.33 10.65
C TYR A 72 10.74 3.85 11.63
N HIS A 73 11.91 3.44 11.13
CA HIS A 73 13.05 3.04 11.98
C HIS A 73 13.58 4.17 12.86
N SER A 74 13.50 5.42 12.40
CA SER A 74 13.88 6.59 13.21
C SER A 74 12.93 6.84 14.38
N ILE A 75 11.66 6.50 14.23
CA ILE A 75 10.61 6.72 15.24
C ILE A 75 10.55 5.57 16.24
N PHE A 76 10.62 4.35 15.75
CA PHE A 76 10.45 3.16 16.58
C PHE A 76 11.79 2.54 16.98
N PHE A 77 12.44 1.80 16.14
CA PHE A 77 13.80 1.27 16.34
C PHE A 77 14.26 0.66 15.01
N TYR A 78 15.57 0.61 14.80
CA TYR A 78 16.17 -0.11 13.69
C TYR A 78 16.29 -1.59 14.05
N ASP A 79 15.20 -2.34 13.80
CA ASP A 79 15.08 -3.74 14.13
C ASP A 79 14.36 -4.50 13.00
N SER A 80 14.93 -5.64 12.59
CA SER A 80 14.38 -6.50 11.54
C SER A 80 12.99 -7.04 11.90
N ASN A 81 12.73 -7.33 13.19
CA ASN A 81 11.48 -7.92 13.65
C ASN A 81 10.25 -7.04 13.43
N ILE A 82 10.44 -5.70 13.44
CA ILE A 82 9.34 -4.75 13.26
C ILE A 82 9.27 -4.17 11.84
N SER A 83 10.30 -4.38 11.03
CA SER A 83 10.39 -3.76 9.70
C SER A 83 9.27 -4.19 8.76
N ARG A 84 8.86 -5.46 8.82
CA ARG A 84 7.74 -6.01 8.02
C ARG A 84 6.36 -5.47 8.42
N PHE A 85 6.25 -4.74 9.54
CA PHE A 85 4.97 -4.14 9.96
C PHE A 85 4.50 -3.06 8.97
N ILE A 86 5.42 -2.41 8.25
CA ILE A 86 5.07 -1.41 7.23
C ILE A 86 4.29 -2.06 6.07
N PRO A 87 4.83 -3.06 5.34
CA PRO A 87 4.08 -3.70 4.27
C PRO A 87 2.81 -4.40 4.78
N ALA A 88 2.81 -4.97 5.99
CA ALA A 88 1.62 -5.56 6.58
C ALA A 88 0.51 -4.52 6.81
N THR A 89 0.85 -3.37 7.41
CA THR A 89 -0.13 -2.29 7.66
C THR A 89 -0.63 -1.66 6.36
N THR A 90 0.24 -1.39 5.39
CA THR A 90 -0.18 -0.85 4.08
C THR A 90 -1.07 -1.84 3.32
N SER A 91 -0.83 -3.14 3.43
CA SER A 91 -1.69 -4.18 2.86
C SER A 91 -3.07 -4.23 3.53
N ILE A 92 -3.16 -4.04 4.85
CA ILE A 92 -4.47 -3.94 5.54
C ILE A 92 -5.22 -2.68 5.09
N LEU A 93 -4.54 -1.53 4.99
CA LEU A 93 -5.15 -0.30 4.48
C LEU A 93 -5.65 -0.47 3.03
N SER A 94 -4.99 -1.33 2.25
CA SER A 94 -5.45 -1.65 0.89
C SER A 94 -6.79 -2.38 0.87
N ILE A 95 -7.11 -3.20 1.88
CA ILE A 95 -8.44 -3.82 1.98
C ILE A 95 -9.52 -2.72 2.11
N LEU A 96 -9.26 -1.68 2.91
CA LEU A 96 -10.18 -0.56 3.09
C LEU A 96 -10.35 0.25 1.80
N THR A 97 -9.25 0.61 1.14
CA THR A 97 -9.28 1.44 -0.07
C THR A 97 -9.94 0.71 -1.24
N VAL A 98 -9.64 -0.58 -1.44
CA VAL A 98 -10.25 -1.37 -2.52
C VAL A 98 -11.73 -1.66 -2.23
N ALA A 99 -12.12 -1.91 -0.98
CA ALA A 99 -13.53 -2.04 -0.60
C ALA A 99 -14.29 -0.73 -0.83
N TYR A 100 -13.68 0.42 -0.51
CA TYR A 100 -14.27 1.72 -0.78
C TYR A 100 -14.41 1.98 -2.28
N LEU A 101 -13.40 1.65 -3.08
CA LEU A 101 -13.44 1.73 -4.54
C LEU A 101 -14.58 0.88 -5.12
N ALA A 102 -14.69 -0.38 -4.69
CA ALA A 102 -15.76 -1.27 -5.12
C ALA A 102 -17.16 -0.70 -4.80
N ARG A 103 -17.30 -0.05 -3.63
CA ARG A 103 -18.55 0.62 -3.27
C ARG A 103 -18.87 1.85 -4.12
N GLN A 104 -17.86 2.52 -4.66
CA GLN A 104 -18.07 3.63 -5.59
C GLN A 104 -18.53 3.14 -6.96
N ILE A 105 -17.91 2.08 -7.48
CA ILE A 105 -18.24 1.51 -8.80
C ILE A 105 -19.62 0.83 -8.79
N GLU A 106 -19.86 0.01 -7.77
CA GLU A 106 -21.15 -0.69 -7.60
C GLU A 106 -21.81 -0.29 -6.29
N LYS A 107 -23.00 0.32 -6.36
CA LYS A 107 -23.78 0.73 -5.18
C LYS A 107 -24.32 -0.43 -4.34
N ASN A 108 -24.04 -1.67 -4.71
CA ASN A 108 -24.50 -2.92 -4.07
C ASN A 108 -23.54 -3.37 -2.95
N ASN A 109 -23.70 -4.63 -2.49
CA ASN A 109 -22.85 -5.24 -1.46
C ASN A 109 -21.52 -5.79 -2.00
N SER A 110 -21.15 -5.51 -3.23
CA SER A 110 -19.90 -5.93 -3.89
C SER A 110 -18.66 -5.61 -3.04
N TYR A 111 -18.68 -4.51 -2.29
CA TYR A 111 -17.56 -4.11 -1.42
C TYR A 111 -17.21 -5.17 -0.36
N LEU A 112 -18.20 -5.92 0.17
CA LEU A 112 -17.95 -6.99 1.14
C LEU A 112 -17.24 -8.17 0.47
N PHE A 113 -17.71 -8.55 -0.72
CA PHE A 113 -17.13 -9.64 -1.49
C PHE A 113 -15.70 -9.27 -1.93
N THR A 114 -15.51 -8.05 -2.42
CA THR A 114 -14.18 -7.54 -2.80
C THR A 114 -13.22 -7.49 -1.61
N ALA A 115 -13.68 -6.96 -0.46
CA ALA A 115 -12.89 -6.95 0.76
C ALA A 115 -12.49 -8.37 1.19
N PHE A 116 -13.43 -9.32 1.12
CA PHE A 116 -13.16 -10.72 1.42
C PHE A 116 -12.08 -11.30 0.49
N LEU A 117 -12.22 -11.13 -0.83
CA LEU A 117 -11.24 -11.63 -1.80
C LEU A 117 -9.84 -11.05 -1.55
N ILE A 118 -9.74 -9.73 -1.30
CA ILE A 118 -8.46 -9.08 -1.01
C ILE A 118 -7.88 -9.55 0.33
N SER A 119 -8.72 -9.79 1.34
CA SER A 119 -8.26 -10.22 2.67
C SER A 119 -7.60 -11.59 2.67
N ILE A 120 -8.09 -12.52 1.84
CA ILE A 120 -7.61 -13.91 1.77
C ILE A 120 -6.67 -14.19 0.58
N ASN A 121 -6.39 -13.18 -0.25
CA ASN A 121 -5.53 -13.35 -1.42
C ASN A 121 -4.10 -13.68 -1.00
N ILE A 122 -3.62 -14.87 -1.39
CA ILE A 122 -2.33 -15.40 -0.96
C ILE A 122 -1.15 -14.52 -1.40
N TYR A 123 -1.19 -13.95 -2.61
CA TYR A 123 -0.13 -13.07 -3.10
C TYR A 123 -0.07 -11.76 -2.30
N LEU A 124 -1.23 -11.17 -1.96
CA LEU A 124 -1.27 -9.97 -1.14
C LEU A 124 -0.86 -10.23 0.31
N ILE A 125 -1.10 -11.44 0.82
CA ILE A 125 -0.62 -11.87 2.15
C ILE A 125 0.89 -12.06 2.10
N SER A 126 1.42 -12.76 1.11
CA SER A 126 2.87 -12.96 0.94
C SER A 126 3.60 -11.62 0.85
N TYR A 127 3.19 -10.73 -0.07
CA TYR A 127 3.82 -9.40 -0.19
C TYR A 127 3.63 -8.49 1.04
N ALA A 128 2.64 -8.77 1.89
CA ALA A 128 2.48 -8.08 3.16
C ALA A 128 3.50 -8.53 4.22
N GLN A 129 4.06 -9.72 4.07
CA GLN A 129 5.05 -10.32 4.97
C GLN A 129 6.50 -10.13 4.49
N GLU A 130 6.70 -9.42 3.39
CA GLU A 130 8.00 -9.09 2.85
C GLU A 130 8.30 -7.59 3.03
N LEU A 131 9.51 -7.23 3.48
CA LEU A 131 9.96 -5.84 3.56
C LEU A 131 10.24 -5.28 2.15
N ARG A 132 9.19 -5.25 1.32
CA ARG A 132 9.23 -4.80 -0.07
C ARG A 132 8.12 -3.79 -0.35
N LEU A 133 8.31 -3.03 -1.40
CA LEU A 133 7.45 -1.92 -1.79
C LEU A 133 6.05 -2.31 -2.31
N TYR A 134 5.81 -3.60 -2.63
CA TYR A 134 4.62 -4.03 -3.40
C TYR A 134 3.29 -3.74 -2.71
N SER A 135 3.18 -4.01 -1.40
CA SER A 135 1.97 -3.69 -0.63
C SER A 135 1.69 -2.20 -0.57
N THR A 136 2.74 -1.40 -0.46
CA THR A 136 2.65 0.06 -0.45
C THR A 136 2.27 0.60 -1.83
N LEU A 137 2.85 0.05 -2.91
CA LEU A 137 2.48 0.36 -4.29
C LEU A 137 0.99 0.06 -4.54
N PHE A 138 0.52 -1.11 -4.11
CA PHE A 138 -0.88 -1.50 -4.25
C PHE A 138 -1.84 -0.55 -3.51
N LEU A 139 -1.47 -0.11 -2.30
CA LEU A 139 -2.23 0.90 -1.55
C LEU A 139 -2.33 2.21 -2.33
N PHE A 140 -1.20 2.79 -2.76
CA PHE A 140 -1.23 4.08 -3.45
C PHE A 140 -1.91 3.99 -4.82
N THR A 141 -1.76 2.86 -5.53
CA THR A 141 -2.52 2.60 -6.77
C THR A 141 -4.02 2.57 -6.51
N SER A 142 -4.47 1.90 -5.44
CA SER A 142 -5.90 1.86 -5.10
C SER A 142 -6.46 3.23 -4.71
N ILE A 143 -5.67 4.06 -4.02
CA ILE A 143 -6.01 5.46 -3.71
C ILE A 143 -6.10 6.28 -5.00
N ASN A 144 -5.15 6.11 -5.92
CA ASN A 144 -5.15 6.80 -7.21
C ASN A 144 -6.41 6.48 -8.02
N LEU A 145 -6.79 5.20 -8.10
CA LEU A 145 -8.02 4.75 -8.74
C LEU A 145 -9.28 5.37 -8.12
N ILE A 146 -9.33 5.54 -6.80
CA ILE A 146 -10.46 6.21 -6.12
C ILE A 146 -10.65 7.63 -6.66
N PHE A 147 -9.58 8.41 -6.76
CA PHE A 147 -9.67 9.78 -7.26
C PHE A 147 -9.94 9.84 -8.76
N TYR A 148 -9.36 8.93 -9.54
CA TYR A 148 -9.66 8.79 -10.96
C TYR A 148 -11.17 8.56 -11.21
N PHE A 149 -11.79 7.59 -10.53
CA PHE A 149 -13.22 7.32 -10.65
C PHE A 149 -14.08 8.51 -10.20
N LYS A 150 -13.70 9.22 -9.14
CA LYS A 150 -14.41 10.44 -8.71
C LYS A 150 -14.39 11.54 -9.76
N ILE A 151 -13.30 11.69 -10.49
CA ILE A 151 -13.16 12.67 -11.57
C ILE A 151 -14.08 12.29 -12.74
N ILE A 152 -14.07 11.00 -13.17
CA ILE A 152 -14.89 10.53 -14.28
C ILE A 152 -16.40 10.67 -13.96
N GLU A 153 -16.82 10.24 -12.77
CA GLU A 153 -18.21 10.30 -12.35
C GLU A 153 -18.68 11.71 -11.95
N GLN A 154 -17.81 12.71 -12.00
CA GLN A 154 -18.07 14.12 -11.62
C GLN A 154 -18.70 14.26 -10.22
N ILE A 155 -18.35 13.38 -9.29
CA ILE A 155 -18.84 13.39 -7.91
C ILE A 155 -18.14 14.49 -7.13
N LYS A 156 -18.72 15.69 -7.04
CA LYS A 156 -18.34 16.82 -6.17
C LYS A 156 -16.85 17.22 -6.12
N ASN A 157 -16.57 18.51 -6.17
CA ASN A 157 -15.23 19.12 -6.00
C ASN A 157 -14.13 18.65 -6.96
N THR A 158 -14.40 18.65 -8.23
CA THR A 158 -13.47 18.24 -9.31
C THR A 158 -12.04 18.79 -9.15
N ARG A 159 -11.86 20.00 -8.62
CA ARG A 159 -10.51 20.58 -8.42
C ARG A 159 -9.72 19.89 -7.30
N LEU A 160 -10.36 19.57 -6.18
CA LEU A 160 -9.72 18.86 -5.09
C LEU A 160 -9.40 17.41 -5.49
N ASP A 161 -10.34 16.73 -6.15
CA ASP A 161 -10.14 15.36 -6.61
C ASP A 161 -9.02 15.28 -7.67
N LEU A 162 -8.91 16.27 -8.56
CA LEU A 162 -7.79 16.42 -9.48
C LEU A 162 -6.46 16.59 -8.74
N LEU A 163 -6.39 17.49 -7.75
CA LEU A 163 -5.19 17.68 -6.95
C LEU A 163 -4.77 16.38 -6.25
N LEU A 164 -5.73 15.67 -5.64
CA LEU A 164 -5.48 14.42 -4.94
C LEU A 164 -5.10 13.28 -5.91
N PHE A 165 -5.65 13.27 -7.13
CA PHE A 165 -5.22 12.36 -8.18
C PHE A 165 -3.76 12.61 -8.56
N PHE A 166 -3.35 13.87 -8.78
CA PHE A 166 -1.96 14.19 -9.09
C PHE A 166 -1.00 13.83 -7.95
N ILE A 167 -1.37 14.13 -6.71
CA ILE A 167 -0.56 13.76 -5.53
C ILE A 167 -0.41 12.24 -5.44
N SER A 168 -1.52 11.49 -5.53
CA SER A 168 -1.47 10.03 -5.46
C SER A 168 -0.71 9.41 -6.65
N SER A 169 -0.81 10.00 -7.84
CA SER A 169 -0.02 9.60 -9.02
C SER A 169 1.47 9.79 -8.79
N PHE A 170 1.86 10.96 -8.26
CA PHE A 170 3.26 11.24 -7.93
C PHE A 170 3.79 10.25 -6.88
N LEU A 171 3.02 9.95 -5.84
CA LEU A 171 3.39 9.00 -4.81
C LEU A 171 3.53 7.58 -5.38
N THR A 172 2.58 7.15 -6.22
CA THR A 172 2.61 5.83 -6.88
C THR A 172 3.85 5.68 -7.76
N PHE A 173 4.16 6.70 -8.57
CA PHE A 173 5.37 6.72 -9.40
C PHE A 173 6.65 6.72 -8.54
N SER A 174 6.65 7.48 -7.44
CA SER A 174 7.81 7.58 -6.54
C SER A 174 8.10 6.29 -5.77
N ILE A 175 7.13 5.38 -5.66
CA ILE A 175 7.34 4.05 -5.07
C ILE A 175 7.91 3.08 -6.10
N HIS A 176 7.41 3.08 -7.34
CA HIS A 176 7.90 2.17 -8.38
C HIS A 176 7.63 2.70 -9.79
N PRO A 177 8.57 2.54 -10.74
CA PRO A 177 8.38 2.94 -12.15
C PRO A 177 7.13 2.34 -12.82
N PHE A 178 6.70 1.13 -12.42
CA PHE A 178 5.45 0.55 -12.92
C PHE A 178 4.21 1.38 -12.56
N GLY A 179 4.28 2.22 -11.53
CA GLY A 179 3.27 3.22 -11.26
C GLY A 179 3.01 4.15 -12.44
N PHE A 180 4.06 4.50 -13.22
CA PHE A 180 3.90 5.29 -14.43
C PHE A 180 3.01 4.62 -15.47
N ILE A 181 3.19 3.31 -15.69
CA ILE A 181 2.39 2.54 -16.66
C ILE A 181 0.91 2.57 -16.27
N ILE A 182 0.61 2.39 -14.98
CA ILE A 182 -0.76 2.44 -14.46
C ILE A 182 -1.36 3.83 -14.68
N ILE A 183 -0.64 4.88 -14.28
CA ILE A 183 -1.10 6.27 -14.42
C ILE A 183 -1.30 6.63 -15.89
N PHE A 184 -0.35 6.27 -16.76
CA PHE A 184 -0.45 6.53 -18.20
C PHE A 184 -1.67 5.85 -18.80
N SER A 185 -1.94 4.58 -18.44
CA SER A 185 -3.12 3.88 -18.93
C SER A 185 -4.44 4.53 -18.48
N LEU A 186 -4.47 5.12 -17.28
CA LEU A 186 -5.65 5.85 -16.78
C LEU A 186 -5.86 7.19 -17.48
N ILE A 187 -4.80 7.89 -17.88
CA ILE A 187 -4.91 9.18 -18.57
C ILE A 187 -5.35 9.00 -20.02
N THR A 188 -5.01 7.86 -20.63
CA THR A 188 -5.30 7.55 -22.05
C THR A 188 -6.62 6.79 -22.26
N SER A 189 -7.28 6.35 -21.20
CA SER A 189 -8.59 5.68 -21.23
C SER A 189 -9.75 6.67 -21.12
#